data_9762158ba7856c3d4c8c16ea283290ab
#
_entry.id   9762158ba7856c3d4c8c16ea283290ab
#
_cell.length_a   1.000
_cell.length_b   1.000
_cell.length_c   1.000
_cell.angle_alpha   90.00
_cell.angle_beta   90.00
_cell.angle_gamma   90.00
#
_symmetry.space_group_name_H-M   'P 1'
#
loop_
_entity.id
_entity.type
_entity.pdbx_description
1 polymer ?
#
loop_
_entity_poly.entity_id
_entity_poly.type
_entity_poly.pdbx_seq_one_letter_code
_entity_poly.pdbx_strand_id
1 'polypeptide(L)'
;MSTARIRMKRGVSVLVSLLSKPHPSLSAQAKHLVAMRFLIYTGFQISYFIGVIGTLTYADDASVVATSLAVLFMNVFVILGSFAGGAALDAWGPCRHFRASIFGTLATGAAIIAFGSATGTVLAGAVLLGFVIGFAQPVATSYPAYLTDDPVELKDINSAIAMLSNVSIIVGPTLGGFVAAAASSH
;
A
#
# COMPACT_ATOMS: atom_id res chain seq x y z
N MET A 1 -27.67 17.71 -12.99
CA MET A 1 -27.10 16.36 -12.69
C MET A 1 -26.29 15.74 -13.84
N SER A 2 -26.08 16.38 -14.98
CA SER A 2 -25.45 15.78 -16.19
C SER A 2 -23.91 15.88 -16.24
N THR A 3 -23.31 16.98 -15.83
CA THR A 3 -21.88 17.26 -16.02
C THR A 3 -20.93 16.44 -15.12
N ALA A 4 -21.34 16.10 -13.91
CA ALA A 4 -20.55 15.26 -13.00
C ALA A 4 -20.44 13.80 -13.50
N ARG A 5 -21.54 13.27 -14.07
CA ARG A 5 -21.58 11.92 -14.64
C ARG A 5 -20.68 11.76 -15.87
N ILE A 6 -20.57 12.83 -16.68
CA ILE A 6 -19.71 12.84 -17.87
C ILE A 6 -18.22 12.91 -17.49
N ARG A 7 -17.87 13.71 -16.46
CA ARG A 7 -16.50 13.78 -15.94
C ARG A 7 -16.04 12.45 -15.33
N MET A 8 -16.91 11.81 -14.57
CA MET A 8 -16.60 10.51 -13.95
C MET A 8 -16.41 9.40 -14.99
N LYS A 9 -17.25 9.33 -16.04
CA LYS A 9 -17.06 8.38 -17.15
C LYS A 9 -15.77 8.61 -17.93
N ARG A 10 -15.37 9.87 -18.17
CA ARG A 10 -14.07 10.20 -18.80
C ARG A 10 -12.89 9.80 -17.91
N GLY A 11 -12.94 10.06 -16.60
CA GLY A 11 -11.90 9.64 -15.67
C GLY A 11 -11.71 8.13 -15.64
N VAL A 12 -12.81 7.37 -15.55
CA VAL A 12 -12.78 5.90 -15.56
C VAL A 12 -12.26 5.36 -16.89
N SER A 13 -12.67 5.92 -18.03
CA SER A 13 -12.19 5.45 -19.34
C SER A 13 -10.71 5.73 -19.57
N VAL A 14 -10.19 6.84 -19.07
CA VAL A 14 -8.75 7.15 -19.09
C VAL A 14 -7.99 6.18 -18.18
N LEU A 15 -8.51 5.89 -16.99
CA LEU A 15 -7.89 4.94 -16.06
C LEU A 15 -7.86 3.53 -16.65
N VAL A 16 -8.98 3.07 -17.23
CA VAL A 16 -9.07 1.77 -17.91
C VAL A 16 -8.15 1.72 -19.14
N SER A 17 -8.04 2.80 -19.91
CA SER A 17 -7.12 2.84 -21.07
C SER A 17 -5.65 2.87 -20.65
N LEU A 18 -5.31 3.45 -19.51
CA LEU A 18 -3.96 3.44 -18.94
C LEU A 18 -3.60 2.06 -18.37
N LEU A 19 -4.57 1.37 -17.77
CA LEU A 19 -4.39 0.01 -17.24
C LEU A 19 -4.44 -1.07 -18.35
N SER A 20 -5.17 -0.82 -19.44
CA SER A 20 -5.37 -1.79 -20.53
C SER A 20 -4.34 -1.71 -21.66
N LYS A 21 -3.60 -0.60 -21.78
CA LYS A 21 -2.47 -0.53 -22.71
C LYS A 21 -1.24 -1.11 -22.02
N PRO A 22 -0.79 -2.33 -22.37
CA PRO A 22 0.51 -2.79 -21.90
C PRO A 22 1.53 -1.76 -22.39
N HIS A 23 2.30 -1.19 -21.48
CA HIS A 23 3.45 -0.37 -21.83
C HIS A 23 4.33 -1.26 -22.71
N PRO A 24 4.46 -0.99 -24.00
CA PRO A 24 5.10 -1.93 -24.92
C PRO A 24 6.59 -2.13 -24.63
N SER A 25 7.17 -1.23 -23.83
CA SER A 25 8.58 -1.23 -23.43
C SER A 25 8.89 -2.06 -22.18
N LEU A 26 7.89 -2.47 -21.38
CA LEU A 26 8.16 -3.19 -20.14
C LEU A 26 8.32 -4.69 -20.38
N SER A 27 9.42 -5.26 -19.87
CA SER A 27 9.64 -6.70 -19.79
C SER A 27 8.57 -7.42 -18.96
N ALA A 28 8.41 -8.73 -19.12
CA ALA A 28 7.45 -9.51 -18.34
C ALA A 28 7.73 -9.41 -16.83
N GLN A 29 9.00 -9.40 -16.44
CA GLN A 29 9.41 -9.27 -15.05
C GLN A 29 9.06 -7.90 -14.48
N ALA A 30 9.27 -6.83 -15.25
CA ALA A 30 8.88 -5.48 -14.87
C ALA A 30 7.36 -5.34 -14.68
N LYS A 31 6.56 -5.94 -15.57
CA LYS A 31 5.09 -5.96 -15.43
C LYS A 31 4.64 -6.66 -14.16
N HIS A 32 5.25 -7.80 -13.82
CA HIS A 32 4.95 -8.51 -12.58
C HIS A 32 5.31 -7.69 -11.34
N LEU A 33 6.48 -7.02 -11.35
CA LEU A 33 6.89 -6.14 -10.26
C LEU A 33 5.89 -5.00 -10.05
N VAL A 34 5.52 -4.32 -11.13
CA VAL A 34 4.59 -3.19 -11.10
C VAL A 34 3.21 -3.63 -10.60
N ALA A 35 2.68 -4.77 -11.08
CA ALA A 35 1.41 -5.32 -10.63
C ALA A 35 1.43 -5.70 -9.14
N MET A 36 2.49 -6.38 -8.70
CA MET A 36 2.65 -6.77 -7.31
C MET A 36 2.78 -5.56 -6.39
N ARG A 37 3.52 -4.54 -6.82
CA ARG A 37 3.64 -3.29 -6.09
C ARG A 37 2.30 -2.59 -5.92
N PHE A 38 1.49 -2.56 -6.98
CA PHE A 38 0.13 -2.02 -6.94
C PHE A 38 -0.74 -2.75 -5.93
N LEU A 39 -0.73 -4.09 -5.94
CA LEU A 39 -1.52 -4.90 -5.01
C LEU A 39 -1.12 -4.69 -3.56
N ILE A 40 0.20 -4.68 -3.27
CA ILE A 40 0.72 -4.44 -1.91
C ILE A 40 0.32 -3.05 -1.44
N TYR A 41 0.49 -2.04 -2.29
CA TYR A 41 0.17 -0.66 -1.91
C TYR A 41 -1.33 -0.44 -1.72
N THR A 42 -2.17 -1.05 -2.57
CA THR A 42 -3.63 -1.03 -2.42
C THR A 42 -4.06 -1.72 -1.13
N GLY A 43 -3.51 -2.89 -0.84
CA GLY A 43 -3.77 -3.62 0.41
C GLY A 43 -3.36 -2.81 1.65
N PHE A 44 -2.22 -2.13 1.59
CA PHE A 44 -1.79 -1.20 2.64
C PHE A 44 -2.79 -0.05 2.84
N GLN A 45 -3.22 0.59 1.76
CA GLN A 45 -4.19 1.69 1.85
C GLN A 45 -5.54 1.25 2.44
N ILE A 46 -6.01 0.05 2.08
CA ILE A 46 -7.21 -0.54 2.68
C ILE A 46 -7.00 -0.74 4.18
N SER A 47 -5.91 -1.40 4.58
CA SER A 47 -5.59 -1.67 5.99
C SER A 47 -5.45 -0.40 6.81
N TYR A 48 -4.83 0.62 6.26
CA TYR A 48 -4.64 1.91 6.91
C TYR A 48 -5.96 2.66 7.10
N PHE A 49 -6.72 2.87 6.01
CA PHE A 49 -7.93 3.68 6.08
C PHE A 49 -9.09 2.97 6.79
N ILE A 50 -9.26 1.67 6.59
CA ILE A 50 -10.35 0.93 7.20
C ILE A 50 -9.92 0.30 8.52
N GLY A 51 -8.78 -0.40 8.54
CA GLY A 51 -8.32 -1.13 9.72
C GLY A 51 -7.85 -0.21 10.85
N VAL A 52 -7.19 0.91 10.54
CA VAL A 52 -6.67 1.81 11.56
C VAL A 52 -7.59 3.02 11.74
N ILE A 53 -7.71 3.87 10.75
CA ILE A 53 -8.48 5.11 10.85
C ILE A 53 -9.97 4.82 11.06
N GLY A 54 -10.54 3.94 10.24
CA GLY A 54 -11.97 3.59 10.31
C GLY A 54 -12.34 3.03 11.67
N THR A 55 -11.59 2.05 12.17
CA THR A 55 -11.87 1.43 13.48
C THR A 55 -11.77 2.44 14.61
N LEU A 56 -10.76 3.31 14.64
CA LEU A 56 -10.56 4.29 15.71
C LEU A 56 -11.50 5.50 15.60
N THR A 57 -12.06 5.77 14.43
CA THR A 57 -12.95 6.92 14.23
C THR A 57 -14.43 6.55 14.43
N TYR A 58 -14.81 5.31 14.10
CA TYR A 58 -16.20 4.86 14.12
C TYR A 58 -16.51 3.85 15.24
N ALA A 59 -15.54 3.51 16.10
CA ALA A 59 -15.81 2.75 17.31
C ALA A 59 -16.66 3.57 18.29
N ASP A 60 -17.43 2.90 19.17
CA ASP A 60 -18.32 3.54 20.14
C ASP A 60 -17.59 4.53 21.06
N ASP A 61 -16.30 4.30 21.35
CA ASP A 61 -15.40 5.18 22.10
C ASP A 61 -14.48 6.01 21.18
N ALA A 62 -14.97 6.47 20.04
CA ALA A 62 -14.19 7.21 19.04
C ALA A 62 -13.34 8.33 19.67
N SER A 63 -12.04 8.19 19.62
CA SER A 63 -11.09 9.14 20.20
C SER A 63 -10.23 9.77 19.11
N VAL A 64 -10.41 11.07 18.92
CA VAL A 64 -9.54 11.87 18.03
C VAL A 64 -8.08 11.75 18.43
N VAL A 65 -7.81 11.67 19.75
CA VAL A 65 -6.46 11.50 20.29
C VAL A 65 -5.88 10.15 19.90
N ALA A 66 -6.65 9.05 20.04
CA ALA A 66 -6.19 7.72 19.66
C ALA A 66 -5.92 7.63 18.15
N THR A 67 -6.79 8.20 17.32
CA THR A 67 -6.60 8.25 15.86
C THR A 67 -5.34 9.04 15.50
N SER A 68 -5.15 10.21 16.12
CA SER A 68 -3.96 11.05 15.88
C SER A 68 -2.66 10.34 16.31
N LEU A 69 -2.68 9.66 17.45
CA LEU A 69 -1.54 8.86 17.93
C LEU A 69 -1.24 7.68 17.01
N ALA A 70 -2.26 6.98 16.51
CA ALA A 70 -2.08 5.89 15.55
C ALA A 70 -1.38 6.38 14.27
N VAL A 71 -1.83 7.50 13.71
CA VAL A 71 -1.22 8.12 12.52
C VAL A 71 0.22 8.56 12.82
N LEU A 72 0.45 9.20 13.95
CA LEU A 72 1.79 9.63 14.37
C LEU A 72 2.73 8.43 14.51
N PHE A 73 2.36 7.43 15.30
CA PHE A 73 3.20 6.25 15.52
C PHE A 73 3.43 5.49 14.24
N MET A 74 2.41 5.30 13.41
CA MET A 74 2.61 4.65 12.11
C MET A 74 3.67 5.37 11.28
N ASN A 75 3.62 6.71 11.17
CA ASN A 75 4.61 7.46 10.38
C ASN A 75 6.01 7.39 10.99
N VAL A 76 6.15 7.48 12.31
CA VAL A 76 7.44 7.30 13.02
C VAL A 76 8.01 5.92 12.71
N PHE A 77 7.18 4.86 12.78
CA PHE A 77 7.64 3.50 12.53
C PHE A 77 7.87 3.21 11.05
N VAL A 78 7.25 3.94 10.10
CA VAL A 78 7.64 3.93 8.68
C VAL A 78 9.08 4.40 8.53
N ILE A 79 9.47 5.47 9.21
CA ILE A 79 10.84 5.99 9.17
C ILE A 79 11.82 4.96 9.76
N LEU A 80 11.54 4.44 10.96
CA LEU A 80 12.38 3.43 11.61
C LEU A 80 12.49 2.15 10.77
N GLY A 81 11.38 1.71 10.22
CA GLY A 81 11.34 0.58 9.30
C GLY A 81 12.19 0.81 8.05
N SER A 82 12.18 2.02 7.49
CA SER A 82 12.98 2.34 6.30
C SER A 82 14.48 2.26 6.57
N PHE A 83 14.95 2.71 7.74
CA PHE A 83 16.34 2.54 8.14
C PHE A 83 16.70 1.05 8.31
N ALA A 84 15.88 0.29 9.03
CA ALA A 84 16.09 -1.15 9.22
C ALA A 84 16.05 -1.90 7.87
N GLY A 85 15.13 -1.51 6.98
CA GLY A 85 14.99 -2.06 5.65
C GLY A 85 16.20 -1.78 4.76
N GLY A 86 16.76 -0.58 4.81
CA GLY A 86 18.00 -0.25 4.10
C GLY A 86 19.16 -1.13 4.53
N ALA A 87 19.41 -1.23 5.85
CA ALA A 87 20.44 -2.11 6.40
C ALA A 87 20.22 -3.59 6.05
N ALA A 88 18.97 -4.05 6.09
CA ALA A 88 18.63 -5.43 5.72
C ALA A 88 18.81 -5.67 4.20
N LEU A 89 18.51 -4.70 3.36
CA LEU A 89 18.73 -4.79 1.92
C LEU A 89 20.22 -4.96 1.60
N ASP A 90 21.06 -4.17 2.24
CA ASP A 90 22.52 -4.25 2.07
C ASP A 90 23.08 -5.59 2.56
N ALA A 91 22.56 -6.11 3.69
CA ALA A 91 23.05 -7.35 4.28
C ALA A 91 22.52 -8.62 3.58
N TRP A 92 21.25 -8.64 3.14
CA TRP A 92 20.58 -9.83 2.63
C TRP A 92 20.44 -9.87 1.11
N GLY A 93 20.61 -8.73 0.47
CA GLY A 93 20.35 -8.53 -0.95
C GLY A 93 18.85 -8.45 -1.28
N PRO A 94 18.52 -8.00 -2.51
CA PRO A 94 17.15 -7.61 -2.88
C PRO A 94 16.14 -8.76 -2.83
N CYS A 95 16.50 -9.96 -3.27
CA CYS A 95 15.56 -11.09 -3.32
C CYS A 95 15.12 -11.57 -1.93
N ARG A 96 16.05 -11.66 -0.99
CA ARG A 96 15.72 -12.10 0.39
C ARG A 96 14.93 -11.04 1.12
N HIS A 97 15.37 -9.79 1.01
CA HIS A 97 14.67 -8.66 1.60
C HIS A 97 13.24 -8.54 1.07
N PHE A 98 13.05 -8.69 -0.24
CA PHE A 98 11.74 -8.65 -0.86
C PHE A 98 10.79 -9.74 -0.33
N ARG A 99 11.28 -10.98 -0.22
CA ARG A 99 10.50 -12.09 0.37
C ARG A 99 10.14 -11.80 1.82
N ALA A 100 11.10 -11.33 2.63
CA ALA A 100 10.85 -10.96 4.02
C ALA A 100 9.78 -9.85 4.13
N SER A 101 9.81 -8.86 3.24
CA SER A 101 8.81 -7.79 3.19
C SER A 101 7.41 -8.31 2.88
N ILE A 102 7.26 -9.24 1.93
CA ILE A 102 5.98 -9.87 1.62
C ILE A 102 5.43 -10.64 2.82
N PHE A 103 6.26 -11.52 3.41
CA PHE A 103 5.83 -12.30 4.57
C PHE A 103 5.49 -11.42 5.76
N GLY A 104 6.28 -10.38 6.03
CA GLY A 104 6.00 -9.40 7.08
C GLY A 104 4.66 -8.69 6.85
N THR A 105 4.38 -8.25 5.63
CA THR A 105 3.12 -7.59 5.29
C THR A 105 1.92 -8.51 5.48
N LEU A 106 2.02 -9.75 4.99
CA LEU A 106 0.95 -10.75 5.13
C LEU A 106 0.71 -11.13 6.60
N ALA A 107 1.79 -11.35 7.36
CA ALA A 107 1.70 -11.68 8.79
C ALA A 107 1.08 -10.54 9.60
N THR A 108 1.48 -9.29 9.30
CA THR A 108 0.89 -8.10 9.96
C THR A 108 -0.58 -7.95 9.62
N GLY A 109 -0.97 -8.11 8.36
CA GLY A 109 -2.37 -8.06 7.94
C GLY A 109 -3.21 -9.15 8.63
N ALA A 110 -2.71 -10.38 8.67
CA ALA A 110 -3.37 -11.50 9.36
C ALA A 110 -3.51 -11.23 10.87
N ALA A 111 -2.47 -10.68 11.51
CA ALA A 111 -2.51 -10.33 12.93
C ALA A 111 -3.54 -9.25 13.23
N ILE A 112 -3.63 -8.19 12.42
CA ILE A 112 -4.63 -7.13 12.58
C ILE A 112 -6.05 -7.72 12.47
N ILE A 113 -6.29 -8.60 11.51
CA ILE A 113 -7.59 -9.26 11.36
C ILE A 113 -7.91 -10.18 12.55
N ALA A 114 -6.92 -10.93 13.02
CA ALA A 114 -7.13 -11.92 14.08
C ALA A 114 -7.31 -11.30 15.48
N PHE A 115 -6.62 -10.22 15.78
CA PHE A 115 -6.58 -9.60 17.10
C PHE A 115 -7.49 -8.37 17.28
N GLY A 116 -8.12 -7.93 16.23
CA GLY A 116 -9.36 -7.23 16.07
C GLY A 116 -9.52 -5.82 16.60
N SER A 117 -10.53 -5.58 17.44
CA SER A 117 -11.21 -4.29 17.56
C SER A 117 -10.83 -3.43 18.77
N ALA A 118 -10.07 -3.95 19.73
CA ALA A 118 -9.67 -3.16 20.89
C ALA A 118 -8.69 -2.03 20.48
N THR A 119 -8.90 -0.81 20.99
CA THR A 119 -8.10 0.38 20.69
C THR A 119 -6.59 0.12 20.82
N GLY A 120 -6.15 -0.57 21.89
CA GLY A 120 -4.74 -0.91 22.08
C GLY A 120 -4.19 -1.84 20.99
N THR A 121 -4.98 -2.78 20.52
CA THR A 121 -4.60 -3.70 19.42
C THR A 121 -4.49 -2.96 18.08
N VAL A 122 -5.41 -2.02 17.83
CA VAL A 122 -5.37 -1.19 16.62
C VAL A 122 -4.15 -0.26 16.62
N LEU A 123 -3.80 0.32 17.76
CA LEU A 123 -2.58 1.12 17.91
C LEU A 123 -1.31 0.28 17.68
N ALA A 124 -1.24 -0.91 18.26
CA ALA A 124 -0.13 -1.85 18.01
C ALA A 124 -0.07 -2.27 16.54
N GLY A 125 -1.23 -2.53 15.92
CA GLY A 125 -1.35 -2.82 14.49
C GLY A 125 -0.83 -1.68 13.60
N ALA A 126 -1.13 -0.43 13.95
CA ALA A 126 -0.64 0.75 13.25
C ALA A 126 0.90 0.86 13.31
N VAL A 127 1.50 0.59 14.48
CA VAL A 127 2.95 0.53 14.65
C VAL A 127 3.58 -0.54 13.77
N LEU A 128 3.06 -1.77 13.84
CA LEU A 128 3.55 -2.90 13.03
C LEU A 128 3.39 -2.63 11.54
N LEU A 129 2.24 -2.13 11.12
CA LEU A 129 1.96 -1.79 9.74
C LEU A 129 2.93 -0.72 9.23
N GLY A 130 3.16 0.34 10.02
CA GLY A 130 4.13 1.38 9.69
C GLY A 130 5.54 0.81 9.54
N PHE A 131 5.99 0.01 10.50
CA PHE A 131 7.33 -0.60 10.46
C PHE A 131 7.52 -1.48 9.22
N VAL A 132 6.57 -2.39 8.94
CA VAL A 132 6.68 -3.33 7.83
C VAL A 132 6.63 -2.63 6.48
N ILE A 133 5.80 -1.62 6.33
CA ILE A 133 5.77 -0.80 5.10
C ILE A 133 7.08 -0.02 4.93
N GLY A 134 7.57 0.61 5.99
CA GLY A 134 8.87 1.28 5.97
C GLY A 134 9.99 0.31 5.61
N PHE A 135 10.01 -0.87 6.23
CA PHE A 135 11.00 -1.92 5.96
C PHE A 135 10.99 -2.36 4.48
N ALA A 136 9.81 -2.42 3.85
CA ALA A 136 9.69 -2.78 2.44
C ALA A 136 10.08 -1.67 1.46
N GLN A 137 10.11 -0.40 1.89
CA GLN A 137 10.35 0.74 0.99
C GLN A 137 11.69 0.68 0.24
N PRO A 138 12.86 0.40 0.87
CA PRO A 138 14.14 0.40 0.17
C PRO A 138 14.19 -0.58 -0.99
N VAL A 139 13.74 -1.82 -0.80
CA VAL A 139 13.74 -2.80 -1.89
C VAL A 139 12.75 -2.42 -2.98
N ALA A 140 11.64 -1.86 -2.60
CA ALA A 140 10.59 -1.47 -3.53
C ALA A 140 11.01 -0.32 -4.47
N THR A 141 11.90 0.56 -4.01
CA THR A 141 12.44 1.66 -4.81
C THR A 141 13.70 1.27 -5.59
N SER A 142 14.52 0.37 -5.04
CA SER A 142 15.78 -0.05 -5.68
C SER A 142 15.63 -1.24 -6.62
N TYR A 143 14.59 -2.08 -6.44
CA TYR A 143 14.44 -3.31 -7.22
C TYR A 143 14.38 -3.12 -8.73
N PRO A 144 13.78 -2.03 -9.27
CA PRO A 144 13.81 -1.77 -10.70
C PRO A 144 15.23 -1.74 -11.29
N ALA A 145 16.20 -1.18 -10.56
CA ALA A 145 17.61 -1.13 -11.00
C ALA A 145 18.30 -2.49 -11.04
N TYR A 146 17.74 -3.52 -10.41
CA TYR A 146 18.26 -4.91 -10.50
C TYR A 146 17.60 -5.71 -11.64
N LEU A 147 16.55 -5.16 -12.27
CA LEU A 147 15.83 -5.84 -13.36
C LEU A 147 16.36 -5.46 -14.73
N THR A 148 16.87 -4.26 -14.89
CA THR A 148 17.31 -3.74 -16.18
C THR A 148 18.43 -2.71 -16.03
N ASP A 149 19.39 -2.76 -16.95
CA ASP A 149 20.42 -1.75 -17.12
C ASP A 149 20.02 -0.70 -18.18
N ASP A 150 18.88 -0.91 -18.86
CA ASP A 150 18.37 0.06 -19.83
C ASP A 150 17.72 1.26 -19.12
N PRO A 151 18.27 2.47 -19.27
CA PRO A 151 17.75 3.66 -18.62
C PRO A 151 16.34 4.03 -19.09
N VAL A 152 15.93 3.64 -20.30
CA VAL A 152 14.59 3.91 -20.82
C VAL A 152 13.58 2.99 -20.12
N GLU A 153 13.86 1.68 -20.06
CA GLU A 153 13.00 0.73 -19.35
C GLU A 153 12.93 1.05 -17.86
N LEU A 154 14.06 1.41 -17.23
CA LEU A 154 14.10 1.81 -15.82
C LEU A 154 13.20 3.03 -15.54
N LYS A 155 13.23 4.04 -16.41
CA LYS A 155 12.35 5.20 -16.33
C LYS A 155 10.87 4.80 -16.44
N ASP A 156 10.55 3.92 -17.38
CA ASP A 156 9.19 3.45 -17.62
C ASP A 156 8.66 2.63 -16.44
N ILE A 157 9.48 1.75 -15.85
CA ILE A 157 9.15 1.00 -14.62
C ILE A 157 8.85 1.97 -13.47
N ASN A 158 9.74 2.93 -13.22
CA ASN A 158 9.56 3.89 -12.12
C ASN A 158 8.33 4.77 -12.32
N SER A 159 8.06 5.18 -13.55
CA SER A 159 6.86 5.96 -13.89
C SER A 159 5.58 5.15 -13.68
N ALA A 160 5.57 3.87 -14.07
CA ALA A 160 4.45 2.97 -13.86
C ALA A 160 4.20 2.72 -12.36
N ILE A 161 5.26 2.50 -11.57
CA ILE A 161 5.16 2.34 -10.11
C ILE A 161 4.58 3.60 -9.46
N ALA A 162 5.09 4.78 -9.82
CA ALA A 162 4.60 6.05 -9.26
C ALA A 162 3.12 6.28 -9.60
N MET A 163 2.73 6.04 -10.86
CA MET A 163 1.35 6.17 -11.31
C MET A 163 0.42 5.23 -10.55
N LEU A 164 0.77 3.94 -10.44
CA LEU A 164 -0.06 2.95 -9.76
C LEU A 164 -0.10 3.16 -8.25
N SER A 165 0.97 3.67 -7.64
CA SER A 165 0.96 4.08 -6.23
C SER A 165 -0.06 5.20 -5.98
N ASN A 166 -0.13 6.20 -6.86
CA ASN A 166 -1.15 7.26 -6.77
C ASN A 166 -2.58 6.72 -7.00
N VAL A 167 -2.75 5.79 -7.93
CA VAL A 167 -4.04 5.12 -8.14
C VAL A 167 -4.46 4.34 -6.90
N SER A 168 -3.53 3.66 -6.23
CA SER A 168 -3.80 2.90 -5.00
C SER A 168 -4.32 3.78 -3.85
N ILE A 169 -3.88 5.04 -3.76
CA ILE A 169 -4.37 6.00 -2.75
C ILE A 169 -5.87 6.29 -2.94
N ILE A 170 -6.36 6.22 -4.16
CA ILE A 170 -7.79 6.43 -4.47
C ILE A 170 -8.57 5.12 -4.37
N VAL A 171 -8.04 4.06 -4.98
CA VAL A 171 -8.69 2.76 -5.10
C VAL A 171 -8.77 2.05 -3.74
N GLY A 172 -7.71 2.13 -2.93
CA GLY A 172 -7.63 1.46 -1.63
C GLY A 172 -8.75 1.85 -0.68
N PRO A 173 -8.90 3.14 -0.30
CA PRO A 173 -9.99 3.59 0.56
C PRO A 173 -11.38 3.32 -0.02
N THR A 174 -11.54 3.46 -1.35
CA THR A 174 -12.82 3.20 -2.02
C THR A 174 -13.22 1.74 -1.89
N LEU A 175 -12.33 0.80 -2.23
CA LEU A 175 -12.58 -0.64 -2.08
C LEU A 175 -12.79 -1.02 -0.61
N GLY A 176 -11.97 -0.47 0.29
CA GLY A 176 -12.11 -0.69 1.72
C GLY A 176 -13.47 -0.24 2.24
N GLY A 177 -13.94 0.93 1.82
CA GLY A 177 -15.27 1.44 2.17
C GLY A 177 -16.40 0.51 1.70
N PHE A 178 -16.32 -0.03 0.50
CA PHE A 178 -17.28 -1.03 0.01
C PHE A 178 -17.25 -2.32 0.83
N VAL A 179 -16.07 -2.82 1.17
CA VAL A 179 -15.93 -4.02 2.00
C VAL A 179 -16.51 -3.80 3.39
N ALA A 180 -16.20 -2.66 4.03
CA ALA A 180 -16.74 -2.31 5.33
C ALA A 180 -18.26 -2.18 5.31
N ALA A 181 -18.84 -1.52 4.30
CA ALA A 181 -20.28 -1.40 4.13
C ALA A 181 -20.96 -2.76 3.92
N ALA A 182 -20.36 -3.65 3.15
CA ALA A 182 -20.88 -5.00 2.95
C ALA A 182 -20.82 -5.85 4.23
N ALA A 183 -19.76 -5.70 5.03
CA ALA A 183 -19.60 -6.42 6.31
C ALA A 183 -20.58 -5.92 7.39
N SER A 184 -20.95 -4.64 7.39
CA SER A 184 -21.90 -4.07 8.34
C SER A 184 -23.36 -4.37 8.02
N SER A 185 -23.66 -4.92 6.83
CA SER A 185 -25.02 -5.27 6.41
C SER A 185 -25.46 -6.68 6.84
N HIS A 186 -24.62 -7.41 7.53
CA HIS A 186 -24.87 -8.72 8.10
C HIS A 186 -24.82 -8.67 9.64
#